data_1147cf6cb75bab3a6f09d8c7a1e47c5b
#
_entry.id   1147cf6cb75bab3a6f09d8c7a1e47c5b
#
_cell.length_a   1.000
_cell.length_b   1.000
_cell.length_c   1.000
_cell.angle_alpha   90.00
_cell.angle_beta   90.00
_cell.angle_gamma   90.00
#
_symmetry.space_group_name_H-M   'P 1'
#
loop_
_entity.id
_entity.type
_entity.pdbx_description
1 polymer ?
#
loop_
_entity_poly.entity_id
_entity_poly.type
_entity_poly.pdbx_seq_one_letter_code
_entity_poly.pdbx_strand_id
1 'polypeptide(L)'
;MNLEILARYAPMYVDAAILTLRIAAIGIVGSLAVGLLVAAIRHYRIPIASQIGAAYVELSRNTPLLVQLFFIYFGLPRVGIKWSGETCAIVGLIFLGGAYMAEALRSGLDSIATIQWESASALGLTRTQTLRHVALPQAIATSVPPLAANVIFLIKETSVVSVVALPDLVYVAKDLIGMSYNTSEALVLLVLAYLVILLPVSIAARLIEKKVRRGGFGN
;
A
#
# COMPACT_ATOMS: atom_id res chain seq x y z
N MET A 1 -3.60 -1.61 35.08
CA MET A 1 -4.14 -0.82 33.96
C MET A 1 -5.09 0.21 34.54
N ASN A 2 -4.76 1.50 34.38
CA ASN A 2 -5.54 2.59 34.93
C ASN A 2 -6.46 3.19 33.85
N LEU A 3 -7.78 3.10 34.04
CA LEU A 3 -8.79 3.59 33.08
C LEU A 3 -8.75 5.12 32.93
N GLU A 4 -8.38 5.84 33.98
CA GLU A 4 -8.25 7.30 33.91
C GLU A 4 -7.10 7.72 32.98
N ILE A 5 -5.99 6.97 33.00
CA ILE A 5 -4.85 7.19 32.13
C ILE A 5 -5.25 6.92 30.68
N LEU A 6 -5.97 5.82 30.43
CA LEU A 6 -6.47 5.50 29.07
C LEU A 6 -7.38 6.60 28.53
N ALA A 7 -8.33 7.08 29.34
CA ALA A 7 -9.23 8.16 28.94
C ALA A 7 -8.49 9.48 28.68
N ARG A 8 -7.45 9.78 29.46
CA ARG A 8 -6.62 10.99 29.31
C ARG A 8 -5.83 10.99 28.00
N TYR A 9 -5.30 9.84 27.58
CA TYR A 9 -4.45 9.75 26.38
C TYR A 9 -5.23 9.42 25.11
N ALA A 10 -6.45 8.93 25.19
CA ALA A 10 -7.28 8.58 24.04
C ALA A 10 -7.38 9.70 22.98
N PRO A 11 -7.56 10.98 23.31
CA PRO A 11 -7.61 12.06 22.32
C PRO A 11 -6.34 12.16 21.46
N MET A 12 -5.15 11.99 22.08
CA MET A 12 -3.87 12.03 21.37
C MET A 12 -3.77 10.90 20.32
N TYR A 13 -4.28 9.70 20.66
CA TYR A 13 -4.34 8.60 19.71
C TYR A 13 -5.34 8.82 18.59
N VAL A 14 -6.43 9.55 18.83
CA VAL A 14 -7.39 9.93 17.78
C VAL A 14 -6.73 10.86 16.78
N ASP A 15 -6.03 11.90 17.22
CA ASP A 15 -5.32 12.82 16.34
C ASP A 15 -4.22 12.10 15.53
N ALA A 16 -3.45 11.25 16.20
CA ALA A 16 -2.44 10.42 15.56
C ALA A 16 -3.05 9.43 14.53
N ALA A 17 -4.21 8.85 14.84
CA ALA A 17 -4.93 7.96 13.92
C ALA A 17 -5.41 8.70 12.66
N ILE A 18 -5.89 9.93 12.80
CA ILE A 18 -6.30 10.78 11.67
C ILE A 18 -5.09 11.08 10.78
N LEU A 19 -3.94 11.44 11.35
CA LEU A 19 -2.70 11.66 10.61
C LEU A 19 -2.25 10.38 9.89
N THR A 20 -2.23 9.26 10.59
CA THR A 20 -1.89 7.93 10.04
C THR A 20 -2.77 7.58 8.84
N LEU A 21 -4.10 7.74 8.98
CA LEU A 21 -5.06 7.48 7.90
C LEU A 21 -4.87 8.43 6.71
N ARG A 22 -4.59 9.71 6.95
CA ARG A 22 -4.34 10.69 5.88
C ARG A 22 -3.11 10.31 5.07
N ILE A 23 -2.00 10.02 5.73
CA ILE A 23 -0.75 9.60 5.08
C ILE A 23 -0.96 8.29 4.32
N ALA A 24 -1.61 7.30 4.94
CA ALA A 24 -1.93 6.04 4.31
C ALA A 24 -2.81 6.22 3.06
N ALA A 25 -3.88 7.01 3.14
CA ALA A 25 -4.79 7.23 2.02
C ALA A 25 -4.08 7.86 0.82
N ILE A 26 -3.31 8.93 1.04
CA ILE A 26 -2.55 9.60 -0.03
C ILE A 26 -1.48 8.64 -0.58
N GLY A 27 -0.76 7.94 0.30
CA GLY A 27 0.25 6.95 -0.07
C GLY A 27 -0.34 5.82 -0.91
N ILE A 28 -1.49 5.25 -0.53
CA ILE A 28 -2.16 4.17 -1.27
C ILE A 28 -2.62 4.64 -2.65
N VAL A 29 -3.25 5.81 -2.75
CA VAL A 29 -3.71 6.36 -4.05
C VAL A 29 -2.51 6.61 -4.97
N GLY A 30 -1.46 7.23 -4.47
CA GLY A 30 -0.21 7.43 -5.22
C GLY A 30 0.46 6.12 -5.62
N SER A 31 0.49 5.14 -4.71
CA SER A 31 1.02 3.79 -4.97
C SER A 31 0.25 3.08 -6.09
N LEU A 32 -1.07 3.19 -6.09
CA LEU A 32 -1.90 2.59 -7.13
C LEU A 32 -1.64 3.26 -8.49
N ALA A 33 -1.51 4.59 -8.53
CA ALA A 33 -1.20 5.33 -9.75
C ALA A 33 0.17 4.93 -10.33
N VAL A 34 1.21 4.90 -9.49
CA VAL A 34 2.56 4.46 -9.90
C VAL A 34 2.55 2.99 -10.30
N GLY A 35 1.87 2.15 -9.52
CA GLY A 35 1.73 0.71 -9.80
C GLY A 35 1.08 0.44 -11.15
N LEU A 36 -0.01 1.13 -11.48
CA LEU A 36 -0.68 1.04 -12.79
C LEU A 36 0.25 1.45 -13.93
N LEU A 37 0.96 2.57 -13.78
CA LEU A 37 1.91 3.06 -14.78
C LEU A 37 3.02 2.04 -15.03
N VAL A 38 3.67 1.56 -13.98
CA VAL A 38 4.78 0.60 -14.07
C VAL A 38 4.29 -0.74 -14.62
N ALA A 39 3.15 -1.24 -14.18
CA ALA A 39 2.56 -2.47 -14.70
C ALA A 39 2.26 -2.35 -16.21
N ALA A 40 1.68 -1.23 -16.65
CA ALA A 40 1.41 -0.98 -18.06
C ALA A 40 2.70 -0.93 -18.89
N ILE A 41 3.71 -0.16 -18.45
CA ILE A 41 5.03 -0.07 -19.14
C ILE A 41 5.66 -1.45 -19.30
N ARG A 42 5.62 -2.28 -18.25
CA ARG A 42 6.20 -3.63 -18.27
C ARG A 42 5.37 -4.60 -19.11
N HIS A 43 4.04 -4.51 -19.08
CA HIS A 43 3.14 -5.34 -19.87
C HIS A 43 3.33 -5.10 -21.38
N TYR A 44 3.38 -3.83 -21.79
CA TYR A 44 3.61 -3.46 -23.20
C TYR A 44 5.06 -3.59 -23.65
N ARG A 45 5.96 -4.01 -22.75
CA ARG A 45 7.40 -4.22 -23.03
C ARG A 45 8.04 -3.01 -23.69
N ILE A 46 7.70 -1.79 -23.25
CA ILE A 46 8.26 -0.55 -23.81
C ILE A 46 9.79 -0.59 -23.61
N PRO A 47 10.56 -0.51 -24.69
CA PRO A 47 12.03 -0.61 -24.61
C PRO A 47 12.62 0.39 -23.61
N ILE A 48 13.65 0.00 -22.87
CA ILE A 48 14.31 0.79 -21.82
C ILE A 48 13.40 1.05 -20.61
N ALA A 49 12.20 1.63 -20.81
CA ALA A 49 11.28 1.94 -19.73
C ALA A 49 10.84 0.69 -18.94
N SER A 50 10.65 -0.45 -19.63
CA SER A 50 10.33 -1.72 -18.97
C SER A 50 11.48 -2.22 -18.09
N GLN A 51 12.74 -2.04 -18.52
CA GLN A 51 13.93 -2.40 -17.73
C GLN A 51 14.07 -1.50 -16.51
N ILE A 52 13.86 -0.18 -16.67
CA ILE A 52 13.86 0.78 -15.56
C ILE A 52 12.73 0.44 -14.57
N GLY A 53 11.53 0.13 -15.05
CA GLY A 53 10.43 -0.30 -14.22
C GLY A 53 10.70 -1.60 -13.47
N ALA A 54 11.39 -2.55 -14.07
CA ALA A 54 11.82 -3.78 -13.41
C ALA A 54 12.85 -3.49 -12.30
N ALA A 55 13.88 -2.70 -12.62
CA ALA A 55 14.90 -2.29 -11.64
C ALA A 55 14.29 -1.51 -10.46
N TYR A 56 13.34 -0.61 -10.72
CA TYR A 56 12.59 0.10 -9.67
C TYR A 56 11.86 -0.89 -8.75
N VAL A 57 11.13 -1.85 -9.32
CA VAL A 57 10.37 -2.84 -8.52
C VAL A 57 11.31 -3.67 -7.66
N GLU A 58 12.41 -4.17 -8.22
CA GLU A 58 13.41 -4.96 -7.48
C GLU A 58 14.06 -4.12 -6.37
N LEU A 59 14.50 -2.91 -6.66
CA LEU A 59 15.12 -2.03 -5.69
C LEU A 59 14.16 -1.72 -4.53
N SER A 60 12.94 -1.31 -4.86
CA SER A 60 11.95 -0.87 -3.89
C SER A 60 11.50 -2.00 -2.97
N ARG A 61 11.19 -3.18 -3.51
CA ARG A 61 10.70 -4.33 -2.74
C ARG A 61 11.79 -5.00 -1.89
N ASN A 62 13.05 -4.88 -2.28
CA ASN A 62 14.18 -5.45 -1.55
C ASN A 62 14.84 -4.46 -0.58
N THR A 63 14.27 -3.25 -0.43
CA THR A 63 14.75 -2.26 0.54
C THR A 63 13.64 -1.95 1.56
N PRO A 64 13.89 -2.07 2.88
CA PRO A 64 12.90 -1.73 3.89
C PRO A 64 12.47 -0.25 3.83
N LEU A 65 11.17 0.02 4.07
CA LEU A 65 10.65 1.41 4.11
C LEU A 65 11.45 2.30 5.07
N LEU A 66 11.84 1.77 6.22
CA LEU A 66 12.65 2.50 7.20
C LEU A 66 13.94 3.06 6.57
N VAL A 67 14.64 2.23 5.80
CA VAL A 67 15.88 2.64 5.12
C VAL A 67 15.60 3.69 4.05
N GLN A 68 14.52 3.52 3.29
CA GLN A 68 14.08 4.50 2.29
C GLN A 68 13.78 5.85 2.94
N LEU A 69 13.05 5.85 4.08
CA LEU A 69 12.74 7.06 4.84
C LEU A 69 14.00 7.74 5.40
N PHE A 70 14.95 6.99 5.92
CA PHE A 70 16.22 7.55 6.36
C PHE A 70 16.97 8.23 5.22
N PHE A 71 17.01 7.60 4.05
CA PHE A 71 17.64 8.21 2.88
C PHE A 71 16.93 9.49 2.45
N ILE A 72 15.58 9.49 2.38
CA ILE A 72 14.80 10.64 1.96
C ILE A 72 14.90 11.77 3.00
N TYR A 73 14.72 11.47 4.29
CA TYR A 73 14.62 12.48 5.33
C TYR A 73 15.97 13.04 5.79
N PHE A 74 17.00 12.21 5.89
CA PHE A 74 18.33 12.63 6.35
C PHE A 74 19.35 12.75 5.22
N GLY A 75 19.18 12.03 4.11
CA GLY A 75 20.11 12.03 2.99
C GLY A 75 19.87 13.19 2.02
N LEU A 76 18.63 13.42 1.56
CA LEU A 76 18.31 14.47 0.59
C LEU A 76 18.68 15.89 1.04
N PRO A 77 18.55 16.28 2.32
CA PRO A 77 18.98 17.59 2.77
C PRO A 77 20.46 17.88 2.53
N ARG A 78 21.31 16.86 2.46
CA ARG A 78 22.75 17.01 2.18
C ARG A 78 23.04 17.46 0.73
N VAL A 79 22.10 17.23 -0.18
CA VAL A 79 22.15 17.69 -1.57
C VAL A 79 21.22 18.89 -1.83
N GLY A 80 20.75 19.54 -0.77
CA GLY A 80 19.95 20.77 -0.85
C GLY A 80 18.44 20.57 -0.95
N ILE A 81 17.94 19.35 -0.96
CA ILE A 81 16.51 19.03 -1.06
C ILE A 81 15.95 18.79 0.34
N LYS A 82 15.14 19.75 0.84
CA LYS A 82 14.51 19.63 2.17
C LYS A 82 13.00 19.48 2.03
N TRP A 83 12.49 18.32 2.41
CA TRP A 83 11.05 18.03 2.47
C TRP A 83 10.57 17.96 3.91
N SER A 84 9.27 18.22 4.10
CA SER A 84 8.64 17.95 5.41
C SER A 84 8.62 16.46 5.72
N GLY A 85 8.56 16.09 7.01
CA GLY A 85 8.42 14.69 7.40
C GLY A 85 7.21 14.02 6.75
N GLU A 86 6.09 14.74 6.63
CA GLU A 86 4.87 14.24 5.97
C GLU A 86 5.11 13.96 4.47
N THR A 87 5.78 14.86 3.77
CA THR A 87 6.14 14.65 2.36
C THR A 87 7.06 13.43 2.22
N CYS A 88 8.06 13.29 3.10
CA CYS A 88 8.96 12.13 3.09
C CYS A 88 8.20 10.82 3.31
N ALA A 89 7.26 10.79 4.27
CA ALA A 89 6.43 9.63 4.57
C ALA A 89 5.55 9.24 3.37
N ILE A 90 4.86 10.21 2.77
CA ILE A 90 4.00 9.98 1.59
C ILE A 90 4.82 9.47 0.41
N VAL A 91 5.95 10.12 0.10
CA VAL A 91 6.82 9.72 -1.02
C VAL A 91 7.42 8.33 -0.79
N GLY A 92 7.88 8.02 0.43
CA GLY A 92 8.37 6.69 0.79
C GLY A 92 7.31 5.62 0.61
N LEU A 93 6.07 5.86 1.10
CA LEU A 93 4.95 4.95 0.91
C LEU A 93 4.58 4.76 -0.56
N ILE A 94 4.58 5.84 -1.36
CA ILE A 94 4.31 5.76 -2.81
C ILE A 94 5.41 4.96 -3.51
N PHE A 95 6.66 5.18 -3.15
CA PHE A 95 7.79 4.48 -3.76
C PHE A 95 7.75 2.99 -3.44
N LEU A 96 7.53 2.60 -2.19
CA LEU A 96 7.39 1.21 -1.79
C LEU A 96 6.10 0.58 -2.35
N GLY A 97 4.98 1.21 -2.08
CA GLY A 97 3.66 0.70 -2.44
C GLY A 97 3.45 0.58 -3.95
N GLY A 98 3.99 1.53 -4.73
CA GLY A 98 3.92 1.49 -6.19
C GLY A 98 4.54 0.23 -6.77
N ALA A 99 5.66 -0.23 -6.22
CA ALA A 99 6.31 -1.46 -6.64
C ALA A 99 5.46 -2.71 -6.31
N TYR A 100 4.87 -2.77 -5.10
CA TYR A 100 3.97 -3.86 -4.72
C TYR A 100 2.68 -3.88 -5.54
N MET A 101 2.08 -2.70 -5.80
CA MET A 101 0.88 -2.59 -6.65
C MET A 101 1.19 -2.97 -8.10
N ALA A 102 2.36 -2.60 -8.64
CA ALA A 102 2.80 -2.99 -9.98
C ALA A 102 2.90 -4.51 -10.15
N GLU A 103 3.50 -5.21 -9.18
CA GLU A 103 3.59 -6.67 -9.21
C GLU A 103 2.22 -7.36 -9.06
N ALA A 104 1.35 -6.85 -8.19
CA ALA A 104 0.00 -7.38 -8.05
C ALA A 104 -0.80 -7.27 -9.36
N LEU A 105 -0.73 -6.12 -10.04
CA LEU A 105 -1.39 -5.90 -11.33
C LEU A 105 -0.77 -6.76 -12.43
N ARG A 106 0.56 -6.85 -12.50
CA ARG A 106 1.28 -7.67 -13.47
C ARG A 106 0.94 -9.15 -13.30
N SER A 107 0.96 -9.64 -12.06
CA SER A 107 0.58 -11.03 -11.76
C SER A 107 -0.84 -11.37 -12.21
N GLY A 108 -1.78 -10.42 -12.07
CA GLY A 108 -3.14 -10.60 -12.57
C GLY A 108 -3.21 -10.70 -14.09
N LEU A 109 -2.45 -9.87 -14.80
CA LEU A 109 -2.37 -9.94 -16.28
C LEU A 109 -1.69 -11.23 -16.75
N ASP A 110 -0.61 -11.63 -16.09
CA ASP A 110 0.16 -12.83 -16.45
C ASP A 110 -0.59 -14.13 -16.10
N SER A 111 -1.62 -14.07 -15.25
CA SER A 111 -2.44 -15.23 -14.88
C SER A 111 -3.39 -15.70 -15.98
N ILE A 112 -3.59 -14.90 -17.04
CA ILE A 112 -4.49 -15.24 -18.13
C ILE A 112 -3.86 -16.31 -19.02
N ALA A 113 -4.44 -17.51 -18.98
CA ALA A 113 -3.93 -18.63 -19.77
C ALA A 113 -3.98 -18.34 -21.28
N THR A 114 -2.95 -18.78 -22.02
CA THR A 114 -2.82 -18.59 -23.47
C THR A 114 -4.05 -19.11 -24.21
N ILE A 115 -4.64 -20.22 -23.74
CA ILE A 115 -5.85 -20.79 -24.31
C ILE A 115 -7.04 -19.82 -24.36
N GLN A 116 -7.12 -18.85 -23.44
CA GLN A 116 -8.18 -17.84 -23.43
C GLN A 116 -8.04 -16.89 -24.62
N TRP A 117 -6.80 -16.55 -24.99
CA TRP A 117 -6.51 -15.73 -26.15
C TRP A 117 -6.75 -16.48 -27.46
N GLU A 118 -6.35 -17.73 -27.51
CA GLU A 118 -6.54 -18.61 -28.67
C GLU A 118 -8.02 -18.88 -28.94
N SER A 119 -8.80 -19.21 -27.90
CA SER A 119 -10.24 -19.42 -27.99
C SER A 119 -10.98 -18.18 -28.44
N ALA A 120 -10.64 -17.02 -27.88
CA ALA A 120 -11.24 -15.75 -28.30
C ALA A 120 -10.93 -15.42 -29.77
N SER A 121 -9.69 -15.71 -30.23
CA SER A 121 -9.29 -15.54 -31.62
C SER A 121 -10.07 -16.51 -32.56
N ALA A 122 -10.25 -17.77 -32.14
CA ALA A 122 -11.04 -18.75 -32.88
C ALA A 122 -12.53 -18.35 -33.05
N LEU A 123 -13.06 -17.58 -32.07
CA LEU A 123 -14.39 -16.99 -32.14
C LEU A 123 -14.46 -15.70 -32.96
N GLY A 124 -13.35 -15.28 -33.58
CA GLY A 124 -13.26 -14.06 -34.41
C GLY A 124 -13.16 -12.74 -33.62
N LEU A 125 -12.85 -12.78 -32.31
CA LEU A 125 -12.66 -11.58 -31.53
C LEU A 125 -11.34 -10.88 -31.91
N THR A 126 -11.39 -9.57 -32.10
CA THR A 126 -10.19 -8.76 -32.26
C THR A 126 -9.39 -8.71 -30.95
N ARG A 127 -8.10 -8.38 -30.99
CA ARG A 127 -7.24 -8.24 -29.81
C ARG A 127 -7.85 -7.31 -28.76
N THR A 128 -8.41 -6.19 -29.16
CA THR A 128 -9.06 -5.23 -28.26
C THR A 128 -10.32 -5.81 -27.61
N GLN A 129 -11.14 -6.53 -28.38
CA GLN A 129 -12.33 -7.21 -27.86
C GLN A 129 -11.94 -8.31 -26.86
N THR A 130 -10.94 -9.13 -27.20
CA THR A 130 -10.39 -10.15 -26.31
C THR A 130 -9.88 -9.54 -25.01
N LEU A 131 -9.08 -8.46 -25.10
CA LEU A 131 -8.59 -7.76 -23.92
C LEU A 131 -9.74 -7.25 -23.05
N ARG A 132 -10.71 -6.55 -23.64
CA ARG A 132 -11.80 -5.89 -22.91
C ARG A 132 -12.80 -6.89 -22.30
N HIS A 133 -13.16 -7.94 -23.02
CA HIS A 133 -14.28 -8.81 -22.66
C HIS A 133 -13.83 -10.15 -22.04
N VAL A 134 -12.58 -10.56 -22.24
CA VAL A 134 -12.06 -11.84 -21.75
C VAL A 134 -10.93 -11.64 -20.73
N ALA A 135 -9.85 -10.98 -21.14
CA ALA A 135 -8.64 -10.92 -20.32
C ALA A 135 -8.76 -9.92 -19.16
N LEU A 136 -9.22 -8.69 -19.41
CA LEU A 136 -9.25 -7.64 -18.39
C LEU A 136 -10.18 -7.97 -17.20
N PRO A 137 -11.40 -8.50 -17.38
CA PRO A 137 -12.23 -8.92 -16.25
C PRO A 137 -11.56 -9.99 -15.38
N GLN A 138 -10.91 -10.97 -15.99
CA GLN A 138 -10.19 -12.03 -15.29
C GLN A 138 -8.95 -11.48 -14.58
N ALA A 139 -8.16 -10.63 -15.26
CA ALA A 139 -6.98 -9.99 -14.68
C ALA A 139 -7.34 -9.13 -13.45
N ILE A 140 -8.44 -8.37 -13.52
CA ILE A 140 -8.93 -7.59 -12.38
C ILE A 140 -9.32 -8.53 -11.24
N ALA A 141 -10.08 -9.58 -11.52
CA ALA A 141 -10.49 -10.55 -10.51
C ALA A 141 -9.31 -11.21 -9.78
N THR A 142 -8.24 -11.50 -10.52
CA THR A 142 -7.01 -12.10 -9.99
C THR A 142 -6.13 -11.07 -9.26
N SER A 143 -6.13 -9.80 -9.70
CA SER A 143 -5.32 -8.74 -9.06
C SER A 143 -5.93 -8.20 -7.76
N VAL A 144 -7.25 -8.23 -7.59
CA VAL A 144 -7.94 -7.61 -6.44
C VAL A 144 -7.47 -8.19 -5.10
N PRO A 145 -7.32 -9.50 -4.87
CA PRO A 145 -6.84 -10.02 -3.59
C PRO A 145 -5.44 -9.50 -3.21
N PRO A 146 -4.40 -9.58 -4.07
CA PRO A 146 -3.10 -9.05 -3.72
C PRO A 146 -3.08 -7.51 -3.59
N LEU A 147 -3.90 -6.77 -4.35
CA LEU A 147 -4.05 -5.33 -4.17
C LEU A 147 -4.66 -4.99 -2.82
N ALA A 148 -5.69 -5.70 -2.38
CA ALA A 148 -6.31 -5.53 -1.07
C ALA A 148 -5.32 -5.85 0.07
N ALA A 149 -4.52 -6.91 -0.07
CA ALA A 149 -3.46 -7.24 0.87
C ALA A 149 -2.40 -6.13 0.94
N ASN A 150 -2.01 -5.54 -0.20
CA ASN A 150 -1.08 -4.43 -0.26
C ASN A 150 -1.63 -3.15 0.39
N VAL A 151 -2.93 -2.86 0.28
CA VAL A 151 -3.57 -1.75 1.00
C VAL A 151 -3.41 -1.93 2.52
N ILE A 152 -3.74 -3.12 3.04
CA ILE A 152 -3.58 -3.44 4.47
C ILE A 152 -2.11 -3.36 4.90
N PHE A 153 -1.20 -3.87 4.05
CA PHE A 153 0.24 -3.79 4.27
C PHE A 153 0.70 -2.34 4.39
N LEU A 154 0.36 -1.46 3.45
CA LEU A 154 0.76 -0.05 3.45
C LEU A 154 0.23 0.72 4.66
N ILE A 155 -0.99 0.44 5.14
CA ILE A 155 -1.49 1.03 6.39
C ILE A 155 -0.60 0.61 7.57
N LYS A 156 -0.16 -0.63 7.64
CA LYS A 156 0.77 -1.09 8.70
C LYS A 156 2.16 -0.48 8.55
N GLU A 157 2.64 -0.28 7.33
CA GLU A 157 3.93 0.36 7.06
C GLU A 157 3.98 1.82 7.53
N THR A 158 2.84 2.50 7.72
CA THR A 158 2.85 3.83 8.34
C THR A 158 3.43 3.82 9.75
N SER A 159 3.47 2.69 10.44
CA SER A 159 4.09 2.56 11.76
C SER A 159 5.58 2.98 11.81
N VAL A 160 6.23 2.96 10.66
CA VAL A 160 7.65 3.31 10.53
C VAL A 160 7.86 4.82 10.37
N VAL A 161 6.81 5.61 10.04
CA VAL A 161 6.97 7.05 9.77
C VAL A 161 7.30 7.87 11.02
N SER A 162 7.15 7.30 12.21
CA SER A 162 7.62 7.90 13.47
C SER A 162 9.08 8.34 13.44
N VAL A 163 9.91 7.75 12.55
CA VAL A 163 11.34 8.07 12.42
C VAL A 163 11.60 9.41 11.75
N VAL A 164 10.63 9.97 11.05
CA VAL A 164 10.71 11.29 10.41
C VAL A 164 10.00 12.37 11.24
N ALA A 165 9.95 12.17 12.56
CA ALA A 165 9.39 13.10 13.55
C ALA A 165 7.91 13.46 13.32
N LEU A 166 7.12 12.54 12.78
CA LEU A 166 5.67 12.69 12.65
C LEU A 166 4.97 12.10 13.87
N PRO A 167 3.98 12.82 14.44
CA PRO A 167 3.22 12.34 15.59
C PRO A 167 2.13 11.34 15.18
N ASP A 168 2.57 10.23 14.52
CA ASP A 168 1.72 9.09 14.20
C ASP A 168 1.44 8.24 15.45
N LEU A 169 0.68 7.16 15.29
CA LEU A 169 0.31 6.28 16.39
C LEU A 169 1.51 5.72 17.16
N VAL A 170 2.58 5.33 16.45
CA VAL A 170 3.80 4.78 17.08
C VAL A 170 4.60 5.86 17.78
N TYR A 171 4.67 7.06 17.18
CA TYR A 171 5.34 8.20 17.80
C TYR A 171 4.68 8.55 19.14
N VAL A 172 3.35 8.70 19.17
CA VAL A 172 2.59 8.99 20.39
C VAL A 172 2.80 7.92 21.45
N ALA A 173 2.77 6.63 21.07
CA ALA A 173 3.05 5.55 22.02
C ALA A 173 4.47 5.65 22.62
N LYS A 174 5.49 5.87 21.78
CA LYS A 174 6.88 6.04 22.22
C LYS A 174 7.07 7.24 23.14
N ASP A 175 6.42 8.36 22.81
CA ASP A 175 6.49 9.59 23.59
C ASP A 175 5.87 9.40 24.99
N LEU A 176 4.68 8.76 25.06
CA LEU A 176 4.04 8.43 26.34
C LEU A 176 4.85 7.46 27.19
N ILE A 177 5.48 6.46 26.59
CA ILE A 177 6.38 5.53 27.29
C ILE A 177 7.57 6.30 27.85
N GLY A 178 8.18 7.16 27.04
CA GLY A 178 9.36 7.93 27.45
C GLY A 178 9.10 8.98 28.54
N MET A 179 7.95 9.68 28.45
CA MET A 179 7.64 10.76 29.38
C MET A 179 6.95 10.30 30.68
N SER A 180 6.06 9.31 30.59
CA SER A 180 5.16 8.97 31.69
C SER A 180 5.36 7.58 32.25
N TYR A 181 6.23 6.77 31.66
CA TYR A 181 6.50 5.36 32.02
C TYR A 181 5.24 4.46 32.02
N ASN A 182 4.15 4.91 31.40
CA ASN A 182 2.88 4.18 31.31
C ASN A 182 2.88 3.21 30.11
N THR A 183 3.85 2.29 30.10
CA THR A 183 4.11 1.39 28.95
C THR A 183 2.88 0.54 28.60
N SER A 184 2.24 -0.06 29.61
CA SER A 184 1.08 -0.96 29.38
C SER A 184 -0.07 -0.24 28.72
N GLU A 185 -0.44 0.96 29.23
CA GLU A 185 -1.52 1.78 28.74
C GLU A 185 -1.23 2.29 27.33
N ALA A 186 -0.03 2.77 27.06
CA ALA A 186 0.39 3.24 25.76
C ALA A 186 0.32 2.12 24.71
N LEU A 187 0.81 0.92 25.02
CA LEU A 187 0.77 -0.22 24.11
C LEU A 187 -0.64 -0.74 23.87
N VAL A 188 -1.51 -0.77 24.90
CA VAL A 188 -2.92 -1.15 24.72
C VAL A 188 -3.63 -0.18 23.80
N LEU A 189 -3.47 1.14 24.00
CA LEU A 189 -4.04 2.15 23.11
C LEU A 189 -3.50 2.02 21.67
N LEU A 190 -2.22 1.77 21.50
CA LEU A 190 -1.61 1.56 20.19
C LEU A 190 -2.24 0.37 19.45
N VAL A 191 -2.36 -0.77 20.14
CA VAL A 191 -2.98 -1.98 19.56
C VAL A 191 -4.44 -1.74 19.22
N LEU A 192 -5.20 -1.12 20.13
CA LEU A 192 -6.60 -0.81 19.89
C LEU A 192 -6.79 0.15 18.72
N ALA A 193 -5.96 1.20 18.62
CA ALA A 193 -6.00 2.14 17.51
C ALA A 193 -5.77 1.45 16.16
N TYR A 194 -4.72 0.61 16.05
CA TYR A 194 -4.51 -0.17 14.82
C TYR A 194 -5.63 -1.16 14.53
N LEU A 195 -6.21 -1.82 15.54
CA LEU A 195 -7.35 -2.71 15.35
C LEU A 195 -8.58 -1.96 14.82
N VAL A 196 -8.89 -0.79 15.39
CA VAL A 196 -10.01 0.05 14.94
C VAL A 196 -9.84 0.48 13.49
N ILE A 197 -8.61 0.75 13.04
CA ILE A 197 -8.31 1.12 11.65
C ILE A 197 -8.34 -0.11 10.73
N LEU A 198 -7.64 -1.17 11.10
CA LEU A 198 -7.38 -2.29 10.20
C LEU A 198 -8.54 -3.28 10.08
N LEU A 199 -9.35 -3.48 11.14
CA LEU A 199 -10.47 -4.41 11.08
C LEU A 199 -11.52 -4.00 10.03
N PRO A 200 -12.02 -2.74 10.00
CA PRO A 200 -12.94 -2.31 8.95
C PRO A 200 -12.36 -2.44 7.55
N VAL A 201 -11.09 -2.06 7.37
CA VAL A 201 -10.39 -2.18 6.08
C VAL A 201 -10.29 -3.65 5.65
N SER A 202 -9.94 -4.55 6.57
CA SER A 202 -9.85 -6.00 6.28
C SER A 202 -11.20 -6.61 5.93
N ILE A 203 -12.27 -6.18 6.61
CA ILE A 203 -13.64 -6.64 6.30
C ILE A 203 -14.05 -6.14 4.91
N ALA A 204 -13.84 -4.85 4.61
CA ALA A 204 -14.13 -4.28 3.31
C ALA A 204 -13.35 -4.99 2.19
N ALA A 205 -12.06 -5.25 2.40
CA ALA A 205 -11.22 -6.00 1.47
C ALA A 205 -11.81 -7.38 1.14
N ARG A 206 -12.17 -8.17 2.16
CA ARG A 206 -12.80 -9.50 1.99
C ARG A 206 -14.13 -9.44 1.23
N LEU A 207 -14.94 -8.42 1.49
CA LEU A 207 -16.22 -8.24 0.79
C LEU A 207 -16.00 -7.93 -0.70
N ILE A 208 -15.04 -7.05 -0.99
CA ILE A 208 -14.65 -6.71 -2.38
C ILE A 208 -14.12 -7.96 -3.10
N GLU A 209 -13.18 -8.69 -2.49
CA GLU A 209 -12.64 -9.93 -3.03
C GLU A 209 -13.73 -10.94 -3.35
N LYS A 210 -14.67 -11.16 -2.41
CA LYS A 210 -15.79 -12.09 -2.61
C LYS A 210 -16.69 -11.66 -3.77
N LYS A 211 -16.97 -10.35 -3.90
CA LYS A 211 -17.79 -9.81 -4.98
C LYS A 211 -17.12 -9.96 -6.34
N VAL A 212 -15.82 -9.65 -6.42
CA VAL A 212 -15.06 -9.70 -7.67
C VAL A 212 -14.86 -11.15 -8.14
N ARG A 213 -14.55 -12.07 -7.24
CA ARG A 213 -14.44 -13.53 -7.57
C ARG A 213 -15.73 -14.08 -8.16
N ARG A 214 -16.89 -13.70 -7.64
CA ARG A 214 -18.18 -14.14 -8.19
C ARG A 214 -18.47 -13.57 -9.58
N GLY A 215 -18.01 -12.37 -9.86
CA GLY A 215 -18.19 -11.73 -11.17
C GLY A 215 -17.19 -12.17 -12.24
N GLY A 216 -16.00 -12.66 -11.83
CA GLY A 216 -14.91 -12.96 -12.76
C GLY A 216 -14.83 -14.42 -13.24
N PHE A 217 -15.35 -15.36 -12.46
CA PHE A 217 -15.23 -16.80 -12.77
C PHE A 217 -16.57 -17.54 -12.87
N GLY A 218 -17.73 -16.84 -12.82
CA GLY A 218 -19.08 -17.46 -12.80
C GLY A 218 -19.06 -18.79 -12.04
N ASN A 219 -19.86 -18.98 -11.03
CA ASN A 219 -19.81 -20.19 -10.19
C ASN A 219 -19.31 -21.42 -10.86
#